data_bb10776f3db23bf70662cceff2257b30
#
_entry.id   bb10776f3db23bf70662cceff2257b30
#
_cell.length_a   1.000
_cell.length_b   1.000
_cell.length_c   1.000
_cell.angle_alpha   90.00
_cell.angle_beta   90.00
_cell.angle_gamma   90.00
#
_symmetry.space_group_name_H-M   'P 1'
#
loop_
_entity.id
_entity.type
_entity.pdbx_description
1 polymer ?
#
loop_
_entity_poly.entity_id
_entity_poly.type
_entity_poly.pdbx_seq_one_letter_code
_entity_poly.pdbx_strand_id
1 'polypeptide(L)'
;MWKNWKKYIITTALAGVFMTAYMKSDVYAEDIIVEIPDTSISEDDLIEVEQYSENGFVYNNASFNAVNQINNYKNDYGYTDLSKRSNSAARQQLYIAIESVCDAYAVSNRSLSDMTTYGGYIVGKVNFKALGLTTEEAIETYVVYKYDNPEYFWLDGYVAYDSAGNLYVTSDAEYASYDVRRGYENLVNNKIKEYVNVASVKTSDYDKVKAVHDYIINKVDYAYDKDGNPLTTNFAHNILGVFDESNAGAVCESYAKAFSVVLNAMDIDNVYVVGVAAGGGHAWNLAKMDDGAYYNFDVTWDDGKTLGPFYSYFARGEGFLVSHTPNTPANTGVMFMYDVPSVPANDFDPSSIVERPSEEETTDSSSGGNSGIGDSSQISKVVKTIIPSDASYIDLVRIPGAYVQGHTANVGWGDEADICGVSGYELQAIRCIPKDANNNVYYRCYVDGYGWLAWAKNGEISGTVGLSKKIDKIQYIVTKKEQAPDMASDVIFKNVTRAALYKSHVQDHGDMGYCIPGTLSGTTGESRRIEGFYIESKVEGLGFHMKGHIQINGDVSSNNGYIGTKGESKRLEALTITLTGNKASQYNLYYKGHVQNDGWSDYKKAGEMMGTNHQSKRLEGIILIIENKSTQKQ
;
A
#
# COMPACT_ATOMS: atom_id res chain seq x y z
N MET A 1 9.96 -25.24 -36.82
CA MET A 1 9.70 -24.75 -38.21
C MET A 1 9.20 -23.33 -38.14
N TRP A 2 10.11 -22.39 -38.27
CA TRP A 2 9.84 -20.94 -38.23
C TRP A 2 9.23 -20.52 -39.54
N LYS A 3 7.97 -20.09 -39.57
CA LYS A 3 7.44 -19.23 -40.65
C LYS A 3 6.09 -18.63 -40.24
N ASN A 4 6.03 -17.34 -40.41
CA ASN A 4 4.91 -16.42 -40.56
C ASN A 4 4.52 -15.58 -39.35
N TRP A 5 5.38 -14.62 -39.06
CA TRP A 5 4.96 -13.36 -38.48
C TRP A 5 4.20 -12.57 -39.56
N LYS A 6 2.91 -12.46 -39.46
CA LYS A 6 2.13 -11.51 -40.25
C LYS A 6 1.90 -10.25 -39.42
N LYS A 7 2.57 -9.17 -39.81
CA LYS A 7 2.19 -7.82 -39.44
C LYS A 7 0.84 -7.52 -40.10
N TYR A 8 -0.20 -7.33 -39.31
CA TYR A 8 -1.43 -6.73 -39.78
C TYR A 8 -1.43 -5.27 -39.36
N ILE A 9 -1.22 -4.38 -40.33
CA ILE A 9 -1.50 -2.95 -40.19
C ILE A 9 -2.98 -2.81 -40.55
N ILE A 10 -3.83 -2.57 -39.55
CA ILE A 10 -5.21 -2.17 -39.80
C ILE A 10 -5.20 -0.66 -39.95
N THR A 11 -5.24 -0.20 -41.20
CA THR A 11 -5.41 1.22 -41.52
C THR A 11 -6.90 1.45 -41.72
N THR A 12 -7.59 1.95 -40.71
CA THR A 12 -8.95 2.47 -40.85
C THR A 12 -8.87 3.96 -41.16
N ALA A 13 -9.04 4.30 -42.43
CA ALA A 13 -9.14 5.67 -42.89
C ALA A 13 -10.58 6.17 -42.72
N LEU A 14 -10.91 6.68 -41.56
CA LEU A 14 -12.07 7.58 -41.36
C LEU A 14 -11.62 8.69 -40.44
N ALA A 15 -11.56 9.89 -40.99
CA ALA A 15 -11.28 11.15 -40.31
C ALA A 15 -9.85 11.35 -39.75
N GLY A 16 -8.82 11.15 -40.60
CA GLY A 16 -7.49 11.74 -40.33
C GLY A 16 -6.66 11.17 -39.20
N VAL A 17 -7.05 10.05 -38.63
CA VAL A 17 -6.37 9.39 -37.51
C VAL A 17 -5.74 8.11 -38.01
N PHE A 18 -4.42 8.03 -37.97
CA PHE A 18 -3.68 6.77 -38.23
C PHE A 18 -3.55 6.01 -36.91
N MET A 19 -4.29 4.92 -36.77
CA MET A 19 -4.12 3.96 -35.69
C MET A 19 -3.18 2.86 -36.16
N THR A 20 -2.02 2.73 -35.56
CA THR A 20 -1.10 1.62 -35.83
C THR A 20 -1.21 0.64 -34.66
N ALA A 21 -2.03 -0.39 -34.81
CA ALA A 21 -2.13 -1.48 -33.84
C ALA A 21 -1.20 -2.63 -34.25
N TYR A 22 -0.40 -3.12 -33.34
CA TYR A 22 0.36 -4.36 -33.50
C TYR A 22 -0.43 -5.49 -32.85
N MET A 23 -1.03 -6.35 -33.67
CA MET A 23 -1.69 -7.56 -33.20
C MET A 23 -0.79 -8.77 -33.48
N LYS A 24 -0.61 -9.62 -32.50
CA LYS A 24 -0.05 -10.96 -32.64
C LYS A 24 -1.22 -11.95 -32.61
N SER A 25 -1.38 -12.77 -33.64
CA SER A 25 -2.38 -13.83 -33.66
C SER A 25 -1.90 -15.01 -32.80
N ASP A 26 -2.78 -15.55 -31.97
CA ASP A 26 -2.67 -16.80 -31.21
C ASP A 26 -2.01 -16.71 -29.82
N VAL A 27 -2.07 -15.57 -29.11
CA VAL A 27 -1.69 -15.49 -27.69
C VAL A 27 -2.78 -14.74 -26.92
N TYR A 28 -3.23 -15.35 -25.84
CA TYR A 28 -4.19 -14.75 -24.91
C TYR A 28 -3.60 -13.52 -24.23
N ALA A 29 -4.42 -12.47 -24.12
CA ALA A 29 -4.21 -11.24 -23.35
C ALA A 29 -2.80 -10.61 -23.45
N GLU A 30 -2.32 -10.36 -24.68
CA GLU A 30 -1.20 -9.41 -24.88
C GLU A 30 -1.75 -7.99 -24.87
N ASP A 31 -1.05 -7.09 -24.17
CA ASP A 31 -1.35 -5.66 -24.21
C ASP A 31 -1.37 -5.16 -25.65
N ILE A 32 -2.46 -4.53 -26.06
CA ILE A 32 -2.59 -3.91 -27.39
C ILE A 32 -1.98 -2.52 -27.32
N ILE A 33 -0.92 -2.30 -28.13
CA ILE A 33 -0.21 -1.03 -28.17
C ILE A 33 -0.92 -0.08 -29.14
N VAL A 34 -1.29 1.10 -28.68
CA VAL A 34 -2.05 2.08 -29.44
C VAL A 34 -1.38 3.45 -29.36
N GLU A 35 -1.10 4.05 -30.53
CA GLU A 35 -0.74 5.47 -30.61
C GLU A 35 -2.01 6.30 -30.75
N ILE A 36 -2.25 7.24 -29.82
CA ILE A 36 -3.42 8.12 -29.84
C ILE A 36 -3.07 9.52 -30.36
N PRO A 37 -4.01 10.24 -30.99
CA PRO A 37 -3.75 11.59 -31.51
C PRO A 37 -3.61 12.62 -30.37
N ASP A 38 -2.72 13.60 -30.56
CA ASP A 38 -2.36 14.65 -29.60
C ASP A 38 -3.50 15.63 -29.19
N THR A 39 -4.71 15.52 -29.72
CA THR A 39 -5.59 16.70 -29.81
C THR A 39 -6.93 16.64 -29.11
N SER A 40 -7.26 15.64 -28.28
CA SER A 40 -8.64 15.48 -27.82
C SER A 40 -8.88 15.27 -26.35
N ILE A 41 -7.90 15.51 -25.50
CA ILE A 41 -8.04 15.23 -24.06
C ILE A 41 -8.14 16.54 -23.29
N SER A 42 -9.20 16.72 -22.49
CA SER A 42 -9.33 17.84 -21.56
C SER A 42 -8.26 17.74 -20.47
N GLU A 43 -7.37 18.73 -20.41
CA GLU A 43 -6.28 18.75 -19.40
C GLU A 43 -6.80 18.88 -17.97
N ASP A 44 -8.03 19.39 -17.77
CA ASP A 44 -8.60 19.62 -16.45
C ASP A 44 -8.99 18.33 -15.69
N ASP A 45 -9.10 17.21 -16.42
CA ASP A 45 -9.57 15.93 -15.88
C ASP A 45 -8.47 14.86 -15.73
N LEU A 46 -7.23 15.13 -16.16
CA LEU A 46 -6.13 14.17 -16.10
C LEU A 46 -5.37 14.24 -14.78
N ILE A 47 -4.94 13.07 -14.31
CA ILE A 47 -3.90 12.98 -13.29
C ILE A 47 -2.55 13.13 -14.02
N GLU A 48 -1.92 14.29 -13.90
CA GLU A 48 -0.60 14.56 -14.45
C GLU A 48 0.47 14.49 -13.36
N VAL A 49 1.59 13.86 -13.71
CA VAL A 49 2.81 13.92 -12.92
C VAL A 49 3.71 14.99 -13.55
N GLU A 50 3.73 16.19 -12.97
CA GLU A 50 4.37 17.35 -13.58
C GLU A 50 5.89 17.43 -13.40
N GLN A 51 6.44 16.92 -12.32
CA GLN A 51 7.90 16.98 -12.07
C GLN A 51 8.38 15.88 -11.13
N TYR A 52 9.52 15.31 -11.47
CA TYR A 52 10.33 14.51 -10.57
C TYR A 52 11.13 15.44 -9.66
N SER A 53 11.03 15.28 -8.34
CA SER A 53 11.98 15.81 -7.38
C SER A 53 12.67 14.65 -6.66
N GLU A 54 13.88 14.87 -6.12
CA GLU A 54 14.61 13.83 -5.36
C GLU A 54 13.81 13.26 -4.17
N ASN A 55 12.64 13.83 -3.86
CA ASN A 55 11.73 13.45 -2.77
C ASN A 55 10.35 12.95 -3.25
N GLY A 56 10.17 12.59 -4.51
CA GLY A 56 8.92 12.08 -5.07
C GLY A 56 8.22 13.03 -6.07
N PHE A 57 7.12 12.54 -6.67
CA PHE A 57 6.35 13.27 -7.68
C PHE A 57 5.36 14.25 -7.06
N VAL A 58 5.11 15.36 -7.75
CA VAL A 58 4.09 16.36 -7.39
C VAL A 58 2.90 16.18 -8.34
N TYR A 59 1.71 16.01 -7.79
CA TYR A 59 0.48 15.84 -8.56
C TYR A 59 -0.31 17.14 -8.67
N ASN A 60 -0.88 17.39 -9.86
CA ASN A 60 -1.97 18.32 -10.04
C ASN A 60 -3.30 17.60 -9.84
N ASN A 61 -4.09 18.02 -8.88
CA ASN A 61 -5.49 17.59 -8.63
C ASN A 61 -5.80 16.25 -7.92
N ALA A 62 -4.97 15.71 -7.07
CA ALA A 62 -5.39 14.57 -6.25
C ALA A 62 -5.40 14.87 -4.74
N SER A 63 -6.56 14.69 -4.11
CA SER A 63 -6.73 14.73 -2.65
C SER A 63 -6.08 13.49 -2.02
N PHE A 64 -4.94 13.65 -1.41
CA PHE A 64 -4.08 12.59 -0.86
C PHE A 64 -4.58 12.03 0.48
N ASN A 65 -5.76 11.46 0.59
CA ASN A 65 -6.26 10.98 1.88
C ASN A 65 -6.64 9.49 1.97
N ALA A 66 -6.32 8.67 0.97
CA ALA A 66 -6.74 7.26 0.98
C ALA A 66 -5.68 6.25 0.47
N VAL A 67 -4.43 6.63 0.30
CA VAL A 67 -3.35 5.82 -0.29
C VAL A 67 -3.02 4.52 0.50
N ASN A 68 -3.52 4.35 1.72
CA ASN A 68 -3.05 3.31 2.63
C ASN A 68 -3.74 1.94 2.54
N GLN A 69 -4.75 1.73 1.71
CA GLN A 69 -5.41 0.40 1.61
C GLN A 69 -4.86 -0.47 0.48
N ILE A 70 -4.38 0.13 -0.60
CA ILE A 70 -3.91 -0.60 -1.79
C ILE A 70 -2.42 -0.97 -1.66
N ASN A 71 -1.61 -0.17 -0.96
CA ASN A 71 -0.16 -0.37 -0.79
C ASN A 71 0.28 -1.67 -0.08
N ASN A 72 -0.64 -2.47 0.44
CA ASN A 72 -0.30 -3.71 1.14
C ASN A 72 -0.16 -4.94 0.23
N TYR A 73 -0.40 -4.80 -1.08
CA TYR A 73 -0.46 -5.93 -2.02
C TYR A 73 0.54 -5.79 -3.18
N LYS A 74 1.43 -4.81 -3.11
CA LYS A 74 2.38 -4.48 -4.18
C LYS A 74 3.52 -5.49 -4.22
N ASN A 75 3.90 -5.83 -5.45
CA ASN A 75 5.11 -6.57 -5.77
C ASN A 75 6.15 -5.57 -6.30
N ASP A 76 7.41 -5.76 -5.99
CA ASP A 76 8.52 -4.95 -6.47
C ASP A 76 9.53 -5.73 -7.33
N TYR A 77 9.18 -6.96 -7.71
CA TYR A 77 10.08 -7.81 -8.47
C TYR A 77 10.45 -7.17 -9.81
N GLY A 78 9.47 -6.73 -10.58
CA GLY A 78 9.69 -6.08 -11.85
C GLY A 78 10.37 -4.72 -11.71
N TYR A 79 10.03 -3.92 -10.70
CA TYR A 79 10.74 -2.69 -10.37
C TYR A 79 12.24 -2.95 -10.14
N THR A 80 12.56 -4.01 -9.39
CA THR A 80 13.94 -4.43 -9.12
C THR A 80 14.62 -4.92 -10.40
N ASP A 81 13.91 -5.67 -11.26
CA ASP A 81 14.43 -6.15 -12.54
C ASP A 81 14.76 -5.00 -13.50
N LEU A 82 13.95 -3.93 -13.52
CA LEU A 82 14.24 -2.74 -14.33
C LEU A 82 15.59 -2.11 -13.98
N SER A 83 16.11 -2.30 -12.78
CA SER A 83 17.45 -1.83 -12.38
C SER A 83 18.59 -2.47 -13.17
N LYS A 84 18.36 -3.63 -13.79
CA LYS A 84 19.34 -4.40 -14.58
C LYS A 84 19.35 -4.01 -16.07
N ARG A 85 18.40 -3.16 -16.52
CA ARG A 85 18.20 -2.79 -17.91
C ARG A 85 18.88 -1.46 -18.28
N SER A 86 18.97 -1.19 -19.59
CA SER A 86 19.38 0.13 -20.09
C SER A 86 18.46 1.22 -19.52
N ASN A 87 18.99 2.42 -19.29
CA ASN A 87 18.24 3.55 -18.74
C ASN A 87 17.48 3.23 -17.44
N SER A 88 18.06 2.37 -16.61
CA SER A 88 17.42 1.80 -15.40
C SER A 88 16.80 2.85 -14.50
N ALA A 89 17.52 3.94 -14.19
CA ALA A 89 17.00 5.01 -13.33
C ALA A 89 15.76 5.69 -13.93
N ALA A 90 15.76 5.97 -15.24
CA ALA A 90 14.62 6.58 -15.92
C ALA A 90 13.42 5.62 -15.99
N ARG A 91 13.65 4.32 -16.23
CA ARG A 91 12.60 3.30 -16.20
C ARG A 91 11.98 3.17 -14.81
N GLN A 92 12.79 3.13 -13.77
CA GLN A 92 12.29 3.09 -12.38
C GLN A 92 11.53 4.38 -12.01
N GLN A 93 11.95 5.55 -12.52
CA GLN A 93 11.21 6.79 -12.38
C GLN A 93 9.85 6.74 -13.08
N LEU A 94 9.80 6.21 -14.32
CA LEU A 94 8.54 6.02 -15.03
C LEU A 94 7.62 5.04 -14.30
N TYR A 95 8.14 3.93 -13.78
CA TYR A 95 7.39 2.95 -12.99
C TYR A 95 6.72 3.63 -11.77
N ILE A 96 7.47 4.38 -10.97
CA ILE A 96 6.95 5.13 -9.81
C ILE A 96 5.92 6.19 -10.24
N ALA A 97 6.12 6.84 -11.40
CA ALA A 97 5.17 7.83 -11.91
C ALA A 97 3.83 7.17 -12.28
N ILE A 98 3.86 6.01 -12.93
CA ILE A 98 2.67 5.22 -13.26
C ILE A 98 1.97 4.77 -11.97
N GLU A 99 2.73 4.22 -11.03
CA GLU A 99 2.24 3.84 -9.70
C GLU A 99 1.48 4.98 -9.03
N SER A 100 2.06 6.15 -9.08
CA SER A 100 1.50 7.34 -8.50
C SER A 100 0.15 7.74 -9.13
N VAL A 101 0.02 7.60 -10.46
CA VAL A 101 -1.26 7.82 -11.17
C VAL A 101 -2.30 6.78 -10.74
N CYS A 102 -1.90 5.51 -10.66
CA CYS A 102 -2.79 4.42 -10.24
C CYS A 102 -3.27 4.59 -8.80
N ASP A 103 -2.36 4.89 -7.87
CA ASP A 103 -2.68 5.15 -6.46
C ASP A 103 -3.67 6.32 -6.31
N ALA A 104 -3.40 7.43 -7.01
CA ALA A 104 -4.27 8.60 -6.96
C ALA A 104 -5.67 8.29 -7.50
N TYR A 105 -5.80 7.52 -8.58
CA TYR A 105 -7.09 7.13 -9.12
C TYR A 105 -7.84 6.15 -8.23
N ALA A 106 -7.18 5.14 -7.74
CA ALA A 106 -7.78 4.12 -6.87
C ALA A 106 -8.43 4.71 -5.61
N VAL A 107 -7.88 5.81 -5.07
CA VAL A 107 -8.44 6.47 -3.89
C VAL A 107 -9.39 7.62 -4.24
N SER A 108 -9.47 8.03 -5.49
CA SER A 108 -10.35 9.12 -5.94
C SER A 108 -11.82 8.68 -5.95
N ASN A 109 -12.71 9.63 -5.76
CA ASN A 109 -14.14 9.45 -6.01
C ASN A 109 -14.55 9.85 -7.44
N ARG A 110 -13.57 9.88 -8.34
CA ARG A 110 -13.73 10.33 -9.72
C ARG A 110 -14.34 9.22 -10.57
N SER A 111 -15.34 9.57 -11.40
CA SER A 111 -15.77 8.80 -12.57
C SER A 111 -15.07 9.35 -13.79
N LEU A 112 -14.63 8.49 -14.71
CA LEU A 112 -13.95 8.91 -15.92
C LEU A 112 -14.96 9.28 -17.01
N SER A 113 -14.67 10.35 -17.77
CA SER A 113 -15.48 10.84 -18.88
C SER A 113 -14.77 10.75 -20.22
N ASP A 114 -13.44 10.86 -20.22
CA ASP A 114 -12.64 10.92 -21.43
C ASP A 114 -12.29 9.51 -21.91
N MET A 115 -12.91 9.12 -23.02
CA MET A 115 -12.74 7.82 -23.64
C MET A 115 -11.79 7.94 -24.84
N THR A 116 -10.86 7.00 -24.94
CA THR A 116 -10.00 6.87 -26.12
C THR A 116 -10.76 6.35 -27.33
N THR A 117 -10.16 6.45 -28.51
CA THR A 117 -10.74 5.93 -29.75
C THR A 117 -10.93 4.43 -29.79
N TYR A 118 -10.25 3.66 -28.93
CA TYR A 118 -10.39 2.21 -28.80
C TYR A 118 -11.36 1.79 -27.68
N GLY A 119 -11.89 2.74 -26.91
CA GLY A 119 -12.92 2.48 -25.88
C GLY A 119 -12.43 2.42 -24.43
N GLY A 120 -11.13 2.50 -24.17
CA GLY A 120 -10.58 2.66 -22.81
C GLY A 120 -10.74 4.09 -22.31
N TYR A 121 -10.89 4.26 -21.00
CA TYR A 121 -11.00 5.57 -20.35
C TYR A 121 -9.67 6.04 -19.79
N ILE A 122 -9.33 7.31 -20.01
CA ILE A 122 -8.05 7.86 -19.57
C ILE A 122 -8.12 8.23 -18.09
N VAL A 123 -7.19 7.68 -17.33
CA VAL A 123 -6.99 7.95 -15.90
C VAL A 123 -6.00 9.10 -15.72
N GLY A 124 -4.87 9.02 -16.40
CA GLY A 124 -3.81 10.01 -16.33
C GLY A 124 -2.71 9.77 -17.35
N LYS A 125 -1.68 10.59 -17.34
CA LYS A 125 -0.56 10.49 -18.28
C LYS A 125 0.79 10.76 -17.61
N VAL A 126 1.86 10.19 -18.18
CA VAL A 126 3.24 10.45 -17.79
C VAL A 126 4.08 10.68 -19.03
N ASN A 127 4.86 11.75 -19.09
CA ASN A 127 5.73 12.04 -20.23
C ASN A 127 7.05 11.28 -20.12
N PHE A 128 7.18 10.16 -20.85
CA PHE A 128 8.38 9.32 -20.84
C PHE A 128 9.56 9.94 -21.61
N LYS A 129 9.31 10.79 -22.63
CA LYS A 129 10.39 11.51 -23.33
C LYS A 129 11.09 12.51 -22.44
N ALA A 130 10.37 13.13 -21.49
CA ALA A 130 10.97 14.01 -20.49
C ALA A 130 11.95 13.26 -19.57
N LEU A 131 11.77 11.94 -19.41
CA LEU A 131 12.69 11.06 -18.69
C LEU A 131 13.83 10.52 -19.59
N GLY A 132 13.85 10.88 -20.87
CA GLY A 132 14.86 10.42 -21.84
C GLY A 132 14.65 8.98 -22.32
N LEU A 133 13.45 8.41 -22.16
CA LEU A 133 13.11 7.06 -22.58
C LEU A 133 12.64 7.03 -24.05
N THR A 134 12.91 5.92 -24.72
CA THR A 134 12.26 5.59 -26.01
C THR A 134 10.84 5.07 -25.77
N THR A 135 10.05 5.01 -26.84
CA THR A 135 8.69 4.45 -26.78
C THR A 135 8.71 2.98 -26.32
N GLU A 136 9.65 2.18 -26.84
CA GLU A 136 9.80 0.77 -26.47
C GLU A 136 10.12 0.62 -24.98
N GLU A 137 11.05 1.44 -24.47
CA GLU A 137 11.43 1.41 -23.06
C GLU A 137 10.28 1.81 -22.14
N ALA A 138 9.45 2.75 -22.58
CA ALA A 138 8.26 3.17 -21.83
C ALA A 138 7.18 2.08 -21.83
N ILE A 139 6.92 1.45 -22.97
CA ILE A 139 5.97 0.33 -23.09
C ILE A 139 6.41 -0.84 -22.21
N GLU A 140 7.67 -1.26 -22.29
CA GLU A 140 8.21 -2.33 -21.45
C GLU A 140 8.03 -2.02 -19.95
N THR A 141 8.30 -0.78 -19.56
CA THR A 141 8.16 -0.36 -18.16
C THR A 141 6.71 -0.42 -17.70
N TYR A 142 5.76 0.00 -18.56
CA TYR A 142 4.33 -0.04 -18.22
C TYR A 142 3.81 -1.48 -18.10
N VAL A 143 4.22 -2.37 -19.00
CA VAL A 143 3.85 -3.79 -18.94
C VAL A 143 4.41 -4.45 -17.68
N VAL A 144 5.69 -4.19 -17.35
CA VAL A 144 6.28 -4.67 -16.08
C VAL A 144 5.47 -4.16 -14.88
N TYR A 145 5.09 -2.88 -14.88
CA TYR A 145 4.25 -2.32 -13.82
C TYR A 145 2.90 -3.06 -13.67
N LYS A 146 2.20 -3.31 -14.78
CA LYS A 146 0.91 -4.02 -14.76
C LYS A 146 1.01 -5.44 -14.22
N TYR A 147 2.11 -6.14 -14.49
CA TYR A 147 2.33 -7.50 -13.99
C TYR A 147 2.70 -7.56 -12.51
N ASP A 148 3.40 -6.55 -12.02
CA ASP A 148 3.70 -6.43 -10.59
C ASP A 148 2.46 -6.06 -9.76
N ASN A 149 1.49 -5.36 -10.35
CA ASN A 149 0.38 -4.71 -9.63
C ASN A 149 -1.00 -5.16 -10.15
N PRO A 150 -1.32 -6.46 -10.13
CA PRO A 150 -2.59 -7.00 -10.62
C PRO A 150 -3.81 -6.61 -9.75
N GLU A 151 -3.61 -6.02 -8.57
CA GLU A 151 -4.66 -5.46 -7.73
C GLU A 151 -5.40 -4.30 -8.38
N TYR A 152 -4.78 -3.60 -9.33
CA TYR A 152 -5.44 -2.59 -10.15
C TYR A 152 -6.24 -3.25 -11.28
N PHE A 153 -7.22 -4.06 -10.93
CA PHE A 153 -8.07 -4.84 -11.84
C PHE A 153 -8.75 -4.00 -12.93
N TRP A 154 -8.85 -2.70 -12.73
CA TRP A 154 -9.47 -1.77 -13.65
C TRP A 154 -8.51 -1.30 -14.78
N LEU A 155 -7.20 -1.55 -14.67
CA LEU A 155 -6.27 -1.29 -15.77
C LEU A 155 -6.68 -2.11 -16.99
N ASP A 156 -6.84 -1.42 -18.13
CA ASP A 156 -7.23 -2.10 -19.37
C ASP A 156 -6.07 -2.85 -20.04
N GLY A 157 -6.42 -3.65 -21.06
CA GLY A 157 -5.46 -4.44 -21.83
C GLY A 157 -4.64 -3.61 -22.84
N TYR A 158 -4.70 -2.27 -22.79
CA TYR A 158 -4.02 -1.41 -23.75
C TYR A 158 -2.80 -0.73 -23.14
N VAL A 159 -1.82 -0.42 -23.99
CA VAL A 159 -0.73 0.51 -23.70
C VAL A 159 -0.85 1.67 -24.68
N ALA A 160 -1.39 2.78 -24.19
CA ALA A 160 -1.66 3.96 -25.00
C ALA A 160 -0.55 5.01 -24.87
N TYR A 161 -0.10 5.59 -25.98
CA TYR A 161 0.89 6.66 -26.00
C TYR A 161 0.63 7.63 -27.17
N ASP A 162 1.28 8.79 -27.15
CA ASP A 162 1.18 9.81 -28.20
C ASP A 162 2.55 10.19 -28.78
N SER A 163 2.53 10.99 -29.84
CA SER A 163 3.74 11.47 -30.53
C SER A 163 4.54 12.48 -29.70
N ALA A 164 3.92 13.15 -28.72
CA ALA A 164 4.57 14.06 -27.78
C ALA A 164 5.38 13.30 -26.71
N GLY A 165 5.15 12.00 -26.60
CA GLY A 165 5.85 11.11 -25.66
C GLY A 165 5.13 10.95 -24.32
N ASN A 166 3.84 11.14 -24.31
CA ASN A 166 3.02 10.79 -23.16
C ASN A 166 2.62 9.32 -23.23
N LEU A 167 2.76 8.63 -22.11
CA LEU A 167 2.18 7.33 -21.83
C LEU A 167 0.90 7.54 -21.02
N TYR A 168 -0.19 6.93 -21.44
CA TYR A 168 -1.49 7.08 -20.79
C TYR A 168 -1.80 5.84 -19.93
N VAL A 169 -2.17 6.09 -18.68
CA VAL A 169 -2.78 5.08 -17.82
C VAL A 169 -4.26 5.05 -18.12
N THR A 170 -4.79 3.90 -18.48
CA THR A 170 -6.15 3.74 -18.96
C THR A 170 -6.91 2.68 -18.16
N SER A 171 -8.22 2.88 -18.04
CA SER A 171 -9.15 1.97 -17.34
C SER A 171 -10.12 1.36 -18.35
N ASP A 172 -10.46 0.11 -18.13
CA ASP A 172 -11.61 -0.49 -18.79
C ASP A 172 -12.89 0.33 -18.59
N ALA A 173 -13.70 0.39 -19.64
CA ALA A 173 -14.99 1.10 -19.64
C ALA A 173 -15.91 0.62 -18.51
N GLU A 174 -15.85 -0.66 -18.18
CA GLU A 174 -16.65 -1.26 -17.12
C GLU A 174 -16.37 -0.64 -15.75
N TYR A 175 -15.11 -0.21 -15.48
CA TYR A 175 -14.69 0.35 -14.19
C TYR A 175 -14.53 1.88 -14.20
N ALA A 176 -14.96 2.55 -15.27
CA ALA A 176 -14.87 4.01 -15.38
C ALA A 176 -15.76 4.76 -14.36
N SER A 177 -16.88 4.15 -13.95
CA SER A 177 -17.76 4.69 -12.90
C SER A 177 -17.14 4.50 -11.52
N TYR A 178 -17.12 5.57 -10.70
CA TYR A 178 -16.66 5.49 -9.31
C TYR A 178 -17.40 4.42 -8.50
N ASP A 179 -18.73 4.39 -8.57
CA ASP A 179 -19.53 3.47 -7.75
C ASP A 179 -19.25 2.00 -8.12
N VAL A 180 -19.11 1.70 -9.41
CA VAL A 180 -18.78 0.34 -9.90
C VAL A 180 -17.38 -0.06 -9.44
N ARG A 181 -16.39 0.79 -9.72
CA ARG A 181 -14.99 0.54 -9.32
C ARG A 181 -14.88 0.34 -7.81
N ARG A 182 -15.49 1.22 -7.02
CA ARG A 182 -15.46 1.15 -5.55
C ARG A 182 -16.11 -0.11 -5.00
N GLY A 183 -17.17 -0.57 -5.65
CA GLY A 183 -17.81 -1.84 -5.34
C GLY A 183 -16.83 -3.01 -5.48
N TYR A 184 -16.12 -3.08 -6.61
CA TYR A 184 -15.13 -4.13 -6.85
C TYR A 184 -13.87 -3.98 -5.99
N GLU A 185 -13.38 -2.78 -5.72
CA GLU A 185 -12.28 -2.55 -4.77
C GLU A 185 -12.59 -3.12 -3.38
N ASN A 186 -13.81 -2.90 -2.89
CA ASN A 186 -14.26 -3.47 -1.62
C ASN A 186 -14.34 -5.01 -1.69
N LEU A 187 -14.83 -5.56 -2.80
CA LEU A 187 -14.87 -7.01 -3.03
C LEU A 187 -13.46 -7.60 -2.98
N VAL A 188 -12.53 -7.06 -3.78
CA VAL A 188 -11.13 -7.50 -3.84
C VAL A 188 -10.47 -7.47 -2.46
N ASN A 189 -10.59 -6.34 -1.74
CA ASN A 189 -10.02 -6.22 -0.41
C ASN A 189 -10.59 -7.27 0.59
N ASN A 190 -11.88 -7.56 0.51
CA ASN A 190 -12.51 -8.56 1.37
C ASN A 190 -12.05 -9.99 1.00
N LYS A 191 -11.95 -10.27 -0.31
CA LYS A 191 -11.49 -11.57 -0.79
C LYS A 191 -10.03 -11.83 -0.46
N ILE A 192 -9.13 -10.86 -0.65
CA ILE A 192 -7.74 -11.03 -0.24
C ILE A 192 -7.66 -11.37 1.26
N LYS A 193 -8.41 -10.69 2.13
CA LYS A 193 -8.48 -11.02 3.55
C LYS A 193 -8.99 -12.45 3.80
N GLU A 194 -10.04 -12.86 3.10
CA GLU A 194 -10.58 -14.22 3.19
C GLU A 194 -9.52 -15.27 2.86
N TYR A 195 -8.76 -15.07 1.76
CA TYR A 195 -7.72 -16.00 1.32
C TYR A 195 -6.50 -15.99 2.26
N VAL A 196 -6.07 -14.82 2.73
CA VAL A 196 -4.99 -14.70 3.72
C VAL A 196 -5.36 -15.43 5.02
N ASN A 197 -6.61 -15.32 5.47
CA ASN A 197 -7.08 -15.99 6.68
C ASN A 197 -6.96 -17.51 6.60
N VAL A 198 -7.24 -18.12 5.45
CA VAL A 198 -7.08 -19.57 5.26
C VAL A 198 -5.62 -20.02 5.49
N ALA A 199 -4.67 -19.19 5.10
CA ALA A 199 -3.23 -19.47 5.26
C ALA A 199 -2.66 -19.02 6.62
N SER A 200 -3.34 -18.14 7.36
CA SER A 200 -2.81 -17.47 8.56
C SER A 200 -2.43 -18.40 9.72
N VAL A 201 -3.02 -19.59 9.76
CA VAL A 201 -2.73 -20.62 10.77
C VAL A 201 -1.51 -21.48 10.43
N LYS A 202 -0.92 -21.29 9.26
CA LYS A 202 0.24 -22.03 8.77
C LYS A 202 1.54 -21.32 9.16
N THR A 203 2.58 -22.11 9.45
CA THR A 203 3.86 -21.59 9.94
C THR A 203 4.94 -21.52 8.87
N SER A 204 4.94 -22.45 7.91
CA SER A 204 5.87 -22.46 6.78
C SER A 204 5.28 -21.70 5.57
N ASP A 205 6.14 -21.13 4.75
CA ASP A 205 5.69 -20.48 3.52
C ASP A 205 5.14 -21.50 2.52
N TYR A 206 5.70 -22.70 2.48
CA TYR A 206 5.15 -23.82 1.71
C TYR A 206 3.70 -24.13 2.09
N ASP A 207 3.38 -24.26 3.38
CA ASP A 207 2.03 -24.58 3.83
C ASP A 207 1.05 -23.40 3.61
N LYS A 208 1.51 -22.17 3.73
CA LYS A 208 0.72 -20.96 3.42
C LYS A 208 0.38 -20.92 1.94
N VAL A 209 1.39 -21.08 1.08
CA VAL A 209 1.23 -21.10 -0.38
C VAL A 209 0.29 -22.23 -0.79
N LYS A 210 0.46 -23.42 -0.17
CA LYS A 210 -0.43 -24.57 -0.40
C LYS A 210 -1.89 -24.28 -0.01
N ALA A 211 -2.09 -23.64 1.13
CA ALA A 211 -3.44 -23.31 1.60
C ALA A 211 -4.16 -22.34 0.64
N VAL A 212 -3.45 -21.34 0.10
CA VAL A 212 -3.99 -20.40 -0.90
C VAL A 212 -4.27 -21.10 -2.22
N HIS A 213 -3.33 -21.91 -2.71
CA HIS A 213 -3.47 -22.72 -3.92
C HIS A 213 -4.75 -23.59 -3.86
N ASP A 214 -4.86 -24.40 -2.80
CA ASP A 214 -5.99 -25.29 -2.60
C ASP A 214 -7.32 -24.52 -2.47
N TYR A 215 -7.27 -23.34 -1.83
CA TYR A 215 -8.47 -22.53 -1.63
C TYR A 215 -8.96 -21.91 -2.94
N ILE A 216 -8.08 -21.41 -3.81
CA ILE A 216 -8.44 -20.92 -5.14
C ILE A 216 -9.12 -22.04 -5.93
N ILE A 217 -8.48 -23.20 -6.05
CA ILE A 217 -9.01 -24.35 -6.82
C ILE A 217 -10.38 -24.81 -6.31
N ASN A 218 -10.60 -24.78 -4.98
CA ASN A 218 -11.88 -25.19 -4.41
C ASN A 218 -13.01 -24.15 -4.58
N LYS A 219 -12.69 -22.93 -5.02
CA LYS A 219 -13.65 -21.83 -5.18
C LYS A 219 -14.04 -21.55 -6.61
N VAL A 220 -13.16 -21.82 -7.55
CA VAL A 220 -13.30 -21.38 -8.94
C VAL A 220 -13.00 -22.53 -9.88
N ASP A 221 -13.78 -22.64 -10.95
CA ASP A 221 -13.51 -23.54 -12.09
C ASP A 221 -13.01 -22.72 -13.29
N TYR A 222 -12.15 -23.34 -14.11
CA TYR A 222 -11.69 -22.73 -15.35
C TYR A 222 -12.84 -22.48 -16.33
N ALA A 223 -12.92 -21.27 -16.86
CA ALA A 223 -14.06 -20.81 -17.64
C ALA A 223 -13.87 -20.98 -19.14
N TYR A 224 -14.90 -21.51 -19.80
CA TYR A 224 -14.97 -21.71 -21.23
C TYR A 224 -16.20 -21.02 -21.81
N ASP A 225 -16.09 -20.60 -23.08
CA ASP A 225 -17.25 -20.17 -23.86
C ASP A 225 -18.12 -21.37 -24.29
N LYS A 226 -19.23 -21.08 -24.96
CA LYS A 226 -20.15 -22.11 -25.48
C LYS A 226 -19.52 -23.04 -26.50
N ASP A 227 -18.42 -22.66 -27.12
CA ASP A 227 -17.71 -23.42 -28.16
C ASP A 227 -16.53 -24.22 -27.57
N GLY A 228 -16.31 -24.11 -26.24
CA GLY A 228 -15.27 -24.83 -25.51
C GLY A 228 -13.89 -24.14 -25.52
N ASN A 229 -13.82 -22.87 -25.96
CA ASN A 229 -12.59 -22.08 -25.87
C ASN A 229 -12.54 -21.35 -24.52
N PRO A 230 -11.34 -21.04 -23.99
CA PRO A 230 -11.18 -20.16 -22.84
C PRO A 230 -11.91 -18.83 -23.03
N LEU A 231 -12.54 -18.30 -21.97
CA LEU A 231 -13.16 -16.98 -22.04
C LEU A 231 -12.12 -15.89 -22.35
N THR A 232 -12.53 -14.92 -23.18
CA THR A 232 -11.67 -13.79 -23.62
C THR A 232 -12.14 -12.43 -23.07
N THR A 233 -13.03 -12.43 -22.08
CA THR A 233 -13.49 -11.19 -21.44
C THR A 233 -12.41 -10.65 -20.52
N ASN A 234 -12.28 -9.32 -20.39
CA ASN A 234 -11.32 -8.69 -19.46
C ASN A 234 -11.52 -9.17 -18.02
N PHE A 235 -12.75 -9.40 -17.63
CA PHE A 235 -13.10 -9.96 -16.34
C PHE A 235 -12.44 -11.33 -16.10
N ALA A 236 -12.44 -12.23 -17.09
CA ALA A 236 -11.83 -13.54 -16.98
C ALA A 236 -10.30 -13.51 -16.90
N HIS A 237 -9.67 -12.40 -17.30
CA HIS A 237 -8.22 -12.20 -17.36
C HIS A 237 -7.67 -11.35 -16.21
N ASN A 238 -8.53 -10.75 -15.38
CA ASN A 238 -8.12 -10.01 -14.19
C ASN A 238 -8.47 -10.78 -12.89
N ILE A 239 -8.08 -10.26 -11.74
CA ILE A 239 -8.30 -10.93 -10.44
C ILE A 239 -9.76 -11.15 -10.08
N LEU A 240 -10.71 -10.43 -10.71
CA LEU A 240 -12.14 -10.56 -10.43
C LEU A 240 -12.70 -11.89 -10.92
N GLY A 241 -12.11 -12.51 -11.95
CA GLY A 241 -12.51 -13.85 -12.40
C GLY A 241 -12.41 -14.90 -11.31
N VAL A 242 -11.46 -14.74 -10.37
CA VAL A 242 -11.34 -15.57 -9.16
C VAL A 242 -12.15 -15.01 -7.99
N PHE A 243 -12.11 -13.70 -7.76
CA PHE A 243 -12.66 -13.11 -6.54
C PHE A 243 -14.15 -12.85 -6.59
N ASP A 244 -14.75 -12.66 -7.75
CA ASP A 244 -16.22 -12.52 -7.88
C ASP A 244 -16.89 -13.86 -8.17
N GLU A 245 -17.10 -14.65 -7.13
CA GLU A 245 -17.78 -15.96 -7.20
C GLU A 245 -19.20 -15.88 -7.78
N SER A 246 -19.84 -14.70 -7.79
CA SER A 246 -21.19 -14.50 -8.33
C SER A 246 -21.20 -14.43 -9.86
N ASN A 247 -20.05 -14.11 -10.48
CA ASN A 247 -19.86 -13.98 -11.92
C ASN A 247 -18.75 -14.91 -12.42
N ALA A 248 -18.64 -16.10 -11.83
CA ALA A 248 -17.54 -17.03 -11.99
C ALA A 248 -17.07 -17.19 -13.44
N GLY A 249 -15.80 -16.91 -13.71
CA GLY A 249 -15.26 -16.96 -15.05
C GLY A 249 -13.76 -16.66 -15.10
N ALA A 250 -12.93 -17.52 -14.48
CA ALA A 250 -11.47 -17.34 -14.46
C ALA A 250 -10.76 -18.16 -15.56
N VAL A 251 -9.76 -17.56 -16.21
CA VAL A 251 -8.77 -18.26 -17.03
C VAL A 251 -7.39 -18.19 -16.35
N CYS A 252 -6.35 -18.76 -16.94
CA CYS A 252 -5.03 -18.89 -16.33
C CYS A 252 -4.47 -17.58 -15.74
N GLU A 253 -4.68 -16.46 -16.43
CA GLU A 253 -4.24 -15.17 -15.93
C GLU A 253 -4.93 -14.75 -14.63
N SER A 254 -6.25 -14.96 -14.53
CA SER A 254 -6.99 -14.64 -13.31
C SER A 254 -6.52 -15.48 -12.13
N TYR A 255 -6.30 -16.80 -12.34
CA TYR A 255 -5.73 -17.70 -11.33
C TYR A 255 -4.37 -17.18 -10.84
N ALA A 256 -3.45 -16.93 -11.78
CA ALA A 256 -2.08 -16.51 -11.47
C ALA A 256 -2.03 -15.11 -10.83
N LYS A 257 -2.81 -14.15 -11.31
CA LYS A 257 -2.90 -12.79 -10.75
C LYS A 257 -3.50 -12.79 -9.34
N ALA A 258 -4.60 -13.52 -9.12
CA ALA A 258 -5.21 -13.64 -7.80
C ALA A 258 -4.28 -14.32 -6.80
N PHE A 259 -3.58 -15.38 -7.22
CA PHE A 259 -2.57 -16.05 -6.41
C PHE A 259 -1.45 -15.08 -6.03
N SER A 260 -0.90 -14.32 -6.99
CA SER A 260 0.13 -13.32 -6.74
C SER A 260 -0.29 -12.27 -5.70
N VAL A 261 -1.47 -11.66 -5.86
CA VAL A 261 -1.98 -10.64 -4.93
C VAL A 261 -2.14 -11.17 -3.51
N VAL A 262 -2.60 -12.42 -3.36
CA VAL A 262 -2.74 -13.03 -2.02
C VAL A 262 -1.36 -13.33 -1.41
N LEU A 263 -0.39 -13.81 -2.20
CA LEU A 263 0.99 -14.02 -1.73
C LEU A 263 1.65 -12.70 -1.31
N ASN A 264 1.47 -11.64 -2.09
CA ASN A 264 1.94 -10.29 -1.73
C ASN A 264 1.36 -9.83 -0.39
N ALA A 265 0.07 -10.08 -0.15
CA ALA A 265 -0.59 -9.74 1.11
C ALA A 265 -0.05 -10.53 2.32
N MET A 266 0.69 -11.61 2.08
CA MET A 266 1.33 -12.44 3.11
C MET A 266 2.84 -12.21 3.22
N ASP A 267 3.39 -11.22 2.53
CA ASP A 267 4.84 -10.94 2.42
C ASP A 267 5.63 -12.17 1.90
N ILE A 268 5.05 -12.92 0.95
CA ILE A 268 5.72 -14.03 0.26
C ILE A 268 6.19 -13.54 -1.11
N ASP A 269 7.51 -13.49 -1.29
CA ASP A 269 8.12 -13.11 -2.56
C ASP A 269 7.60 -14.01 -3.68
N ASN A 270 7.02 -13.42 -4.71
CA ASN A 270 6.47 -14.15 -5.84
C ASN A 270 6.60 -13.37 -7.15
N VAL A 271 6.46 -14.06 -8.26
CA VAL A 271 6.57 -13.51 -9.61
C VAL A 271 5.43 -14.04 -10.45
N TYR A 272 4.64 -13.14 -11.02
CA TYR A 272 3.65 -13.46 -12.04
C TYR A 272 4.36 -13.69 -13.38
N VAL A 273 4.13 -14.83 -14.01
CA VAL A 273 4.84 -15.22 -15.24
C VAL A 273 3.86 -15.46 -16.37
N VAL A 274 4.15 -14.89 -17.50
CA VAL A 274 3.47 -15.17 -18.78
C VAL A 274 4.41 -15.91 -19.71
N GLY A 275 3.89 -16.87 -20.43
CA GLY A 275 4.70 -17.68 -21.32
C GLY A 275 3.87 -18.59 -22.22
N VAL A 276 4.45 -19.71 -22.61
CA VAL A 276 3.81 -20.71 -23.46
C VAL A 276 3.78 -22.06 -22.72
N ALA A 277 2.59 -22.67 -22.63
CA ALA A 277 2.44 -24.04 -22.17
C ALA A 277 1.53 -24.81 -23.12
N ALA A 278 1.84 -26.10 -23.37
CA ALA A 278 1.11 -26.96 -24.33
C ALA A 278 0.89 -26.33 -25.73
N GLY A 279 1.76 -25.38 -26.11
CA GLY A 279 1.69 -24.72 -27.43
C GLY A 279 0.74 -23.51 -27.50
N GLY A 280 0.11 -23.12 -26.39
CA GLY A 280 -0.70 -21.90 -26.25
C GLY A 280 -0.14 -20.91 -25.22
N GLY A 281 -0.62 -19.67 -25.27
CA GLY A 281 -0.32 -18.67 -24.25
C GLY A 281 -0.82 -19.11 -22.87
N HIS A 282 -0.03 -18.87 -21.83
CA HIS A 282 -0.33 -19.34 -20.48
C HIS A 282 0.29 -18.43 -19.43
N ALA A 283 -0.31 -18.42 -18.22
CA ALA A 283 0.21 -17.68 -17.08
C ALA A 283 0.25 -18.56 -15.84
N TRP A 284 1.32 -18.39 -15.05
CA TRP A 284 1.56 -19.08 -13.78
C TRP A 284 2.39 -18.22 -12.83
N ASN A 285 2.88 -18.78 -11.73
CA ASN A 285 3.67 -18.03 -10.75
C ASN A 285 4.97 -18.76 -10.41
N LEU A 286 5.96 -17.99 -10.00
CA LEU A 286 7.02 -18.47 -9.11
C LEU A 286 6.76 -17.90 -7.71
N ALA A 287 7.06 -18.68 -6.67
CA ALA A 287 7.05 -18.20 -5.30
C ALA A 287 8.28 -18.71 -4.55
N LYS A 288 8.77 -17.89 -3.63
CA LYS A 288 9.91 -18.21 -2.81
C LYS A 288 9.50 -19.07 -1.63
N MET A 289 10.19 -20.18 -1.43
CA MET A 289 9.89 -21.13 -0.37
C MET A 289 10.81 -20.96 0.83
N ASP A 290 10.58 -21.79 1.86
CA ASP A 290 11.29 -21.74 3.15
C ASP A 290 12.81 -21.90 3.06
N ASP A 291 13.32 -22.47 1.97
CA ASP A 291 14.75 -22.59 1.68
C ASP A 291 15.35 -21.34 1.00
N GLY A 292 14.51 -20.34 0.72
CA GLY A 292 14.90 -19.08 0.07
C GLY A 292 15.03 -19.16 -1.44
N ALA A 293 14.70 -20.30 -2.09
CA ALA A 293 14.69 -20.44 -3.53
C ALA A 293 13.30 -20.29 -4.11
N TYR A 294 13.22 -19.89 -5.39
CA TYR A 294 11.95 -19.79 -6.12
C TYR A 294 11.59 -21.14 -6.76
N TYR A 295 10.31 -21.47 -6.74
CA TYR A 295 9.72 -22.64 -7.38
C TYR A 295 8.51 -22.26 -8.22
N ASN A 296 8.18 -23.07 -9.23
CA ASN A 296 7.03 -22.84 -10.09
C ASN A 296 5.73 -23.39 -9.48
N PHE A 297 4.63 -22.67 -9.72
CA PHE A 297 3.29 -23.01 -9.32
C PHE A 297 2.32 -22.72 -10.47
N ASP A 298 1.59 -23.71 -10.92
CA ASP A 298 0.51 -23.52 -11.88
C ASP A 298 -0.83 -23.96 -11.26
N VAL A 299 -1.47 -23.01 -10.62
CA VAL A 299 -2.77 -23.22 -9.94
C VAL A 299 -3.85 -23.64 -10.93
N THR A 300 -3.74 -23.19 -12.18
CA THR A 300 -4.71 -23.53 -13.24
C THR A 300 -4.63 -25.01 -13.64
N TRP A 301 -3.41 -25.54 -13.84
CA TRP A 301 -3.23 -26.93 -14.26
C TRP A 301 -3.32 -27.92 -13.10
N ASP A 302 -3.23 -27.45 -11.88
CA ASP A 302 -3.52 -28.24 -10.68
C ASP A 302 -5.01 -28.22 -10.30
N ASP A 303 -5.86 -27.42 -11.02
CA ASP A 303 -7.32 -27.43 -10.83
C ASP A 303 -7.94 -28.71 -11.39
N GLY A 304 -8.22 -29.63 -10.48
CA GLY A 304 -8.91 -30.90 -10.77
C GLY A 304 -10.42 -30.77 -10.84
N LYS A 305 -11.00 -29.58 -10.81
CA LYS A 305 -12.44 -29.31 -10.75
C LYS A 305 -13.08 -30.09 -9.56
N THR A 306 -14.09 -30.88 -9.85
CA THR A 306 -14.79 -31.67 -8.83
C THR A 306 -13.93 -32.74 -8.15
N LEU A 307 -12.72 -33.02 -8.65
CA LEU A 307 -11.79 -33.99 -8.06
C LEU A 307 -10.89 -33.35 -6.98
N GLY A 308 -10.96 -32.00 -6.84
CA GLY A 308 -10.11 -31.23 -5.92
C GLY A 308 -8.72 -30.90 -6.49
N PRO A 309 -7.86 -30.25 -5.69
CA PRO A 309 -6.54 -29.82 -6.15
C PRO A 309 -5.61 -31.00 -6.44
N PHE A 310 -4.89 -30.91 -7.56
CA PHE A 310 -3.71 -31.71 -7.85
C PHE A 310 -2.46 -30.94 -7.42
N TYR A 311 -1.30 -31.61 -7.43
CA TYR A 311 -0.02 -31.01 -7.07
C TYR A 311 1.06 -31.36 -8.09
N SER A 312 0.66 -31.64 -9.35
CA SER A 312 1.58 -31.98 -10.42
C SER A 312 2.42 -30.78 -10.86
N TYR A 313 1.91 -29.59 -10.59
CA TYR A 313 2.53 -28.32 -10.95
C TYR A 313 2.77 -27.41 -9.73
N PHE A 314 2.76 -27.98 -8.53
CA PHE A 314 2.96 -27.27 -7.28
C PHE A 314 4.41 -27.38 -6.79
N ALA A 315 5.04 -26.27 -6.45
CA ALA A 315 6.42 -26.16 -5.90
C ALA A 315 7.48 -26.89 -6.76
N ARG A 316 7.42 -26.70 -8.08
CA ARG A 316 8.23 -27.42 -9.07
C ARG A 316 9.56 -26.73 -9.37
N GLY A 317 10.63 -27.50 -9.47
CA GLY A 317 11.94 -27.09 -9.97
C GLY A 317 12.04 -27.03 -11.48
N GLU A 318 13.26 -27.19 -12.04
CA GLU A 318 13.54 -27.08 -13.49
C GLU A 318 12.72 -28.07 -14.34
N GLY A 319 12.28 -29.20 -13.79
CA GLY A 319 11.44 -30.16 -14.48
C GLY A 319 10.12 -29.56 -15.00
N PHE A 320 9.63 -28.47 -14.42
CA PHE A 320 8.46 -27.72 -14.86
C PHE A 320 8.65 -27.10 -16.25
N LEU A 321 9.85 -26.65 -16.56
CA LEU A 321 10.19 -25.96 -17.82
C LEU A 321 10.12 -26.88 -19.05
N VAL A 322 9.97 -28.19 -18.88
CA VAL A 322 9.72 -29.13 -19.98
C VAL A 322 8.39 -28.86 -20.67
N SER A 323 7.38 -28.43 -19.93
CA SER A 323 6.03 -28.11 -20.44
C SER A 323 5.72 -26.61 -20.50
N HIS A 324 6.49 -25.79 -19.81
CA HIS A 324 6.28 -24.34 -19.69
C HIS A 324 7.54 -23.57 -20.12
N THR A 325 7.36 -22.59 -20.97
CA THR A 325 8.44 -21.71 -21.42
C THR A 325 8.10 -20.27 -21.10
N PRO A 326 8.75 -19.63 -20.11
CA PRO A 326 8.53 -18.23 -19.80
C PRO A 326 8.85 -17.34 -21.00
N ASN A 327 8.05 -16.31 -21.21
CA ASN A 327 8.45 -15.20 -22.05
C ASN A 327 9.51 -14.38 -21.31
N THR A 328 10.63 -14.14 -21.97
CA THR A 328 11.72 -13.32 -21.45
C THR A 328 12.17 -12.33 -22.52
N PRO A 329 12.84 -11.23 -22.15
CA PRO A 329 13.41 -10.30 -23.13
C PRO A 329 14.31 -11.00 -24.14
N ALA A 330 14.97 -12.09 -23.75
CA ALA A 330 15.88 -12.85 -24.60
C ALA A 330 15.16 -13.70 -25.66
N ASN A 331 13.97 -14.23 -25.40
CA ASN A 331 13.27 -15.13 -26.32
C ASN A 331 12.13 -14.49 -27.11
N THR A 332 11.54 -13.40 -26.60
CA THR A 332 10.43 -12.72 -27.30
C THR A 332 10.87 -11.59 -28.21
N GLY A 333 12.05 -11.03 -27.98
CA GLY A 333 12.69 -10.03 -28.87
C GLY A 333 12.07 -8.65 -28.85
N VAL A 334 10.92 -8.44 -28.27
CA VAL A 334 10.27 -7.13 -28.34
C VAL A 334 9.43 -6.75 -27.12
N MET A 335 8.89 -7.57 -26.38
CA MET A 335 8.00 -7.08 -25.34
C MET A 335 8.13 -7.94 -24.14
N PHE A 336 8.63 -7.41 -23.16
CA PHE A 336 7.98 -7.25 -22.12
C PHE A 336 8.15 -7.81 -20.89
N MET A 337 8.85 -8.70 -20.55
CA MET A 337 8.84 -9.36 -19.30
C MET A 337 10.13 -9.08 -18.60
N TYR A 338 10.08 -9.13 -17.28
CA TYR A 338 11.29 -9.26 -16.49
C TYR A 338 11.90 -10.66 -16.67
N ASP A 339 13.18 -10.79 -16.42
CA ASP A 339 13.82 -12.09 -16.33
C ASP A 339 13.29 -12.84 -15.09
N VAL A 340 12.74 -14.03 -15.30
CA VAL A 340 12.24 -14.84 -14.18
C VAL A 340 13.41 -15.38 -13.33
N PRO A 341 13.21 -15.55 -12.02
CA PRO A 341 14.22 -16.14 -11.16
C PRO A 341 14.61 -17.56 -11.62
N SER A 342 15.88 -17.92 -11.41
CA SER A 342 16.30 -19.32 -11.56
C SER A 342 15.64 -20.18 -10.49
N VAL A 343 15.26 -21.40 -10.87
CA VAL A 343 14.68 -22.39 -9.98
C VAL A 343 15.66 -23.54 -9.73
N PRO A 344 15.58 -24.25 -8.61
CA PRO A 344 16.39 -25.45 -8.35
C PRO A 344 16.13 -26.58 -9.34
N ALA A 345 17.12 -27.45 -9.55
CA ALA A 345 16.98 -28.63 -10.40
C ALA A 345 15.88 -29.60 -9.93
N ASN A 346 15.70 -29.70 -8.62
CA ASN A 346 14.69 -30.56 -8.00
C ASN A 346 13.48 -29.73 -7.53
N ASP A 347 12.34 -30.40 -7.43
CA ASP A 347 11.16 -29.84 -6.78
C ASP A 347 11.43 -29.56 -5.31
N PHE A 348 10.67 -28.66 -4.72
CA PHE A 348 10.76 -28.38 -3.28
C PHE A 348 10.43 -29.63 -2.46
N ASP A 349 11.30 -29.96 -1.52
CA ASP A 349 11.07 -31.04 -0.59
C ASP A 349 10.53 -30.49 0.75
N PRO A 350 9.23 -30.65 1.04
CA PRO A 350 8.65 -30.16 2.28
C PRO A 350 9.24 -30.82 3.54
N SER A 351 9.90 -31.98 3.42
CA SER A 351 10.60 -32.59 4.55
C SER A 351 11.88 -31.83 4.93
N SER A 352 12.36 -30.96 4.06
CA SER A 352 13.49 -30.06 4.33
C SER A 352 13.11 -28.86 5.20
N ILE A 353 11.83 -28.61 5.39
CA ILE A 353 11.35 -27.59 6.32
C ILE A 353 11.80 -28.01 7.71
N VAL A 354 12.86 -27.38 8.20
CA VAL A 354 13.17 -27.46 9.61
C VAL A 354 12.02 -26.74 10.32
N GLU A 355 11.08 -27.52 10.85
CA GLU A 355 10.06 -26.95 11.74
C GLU A 355 10.82 -26.09 12.74
N ARG A 356 10.65 -24.78 12.64
CA ARG A 356 10.95 -23.93 13.80
C ARG A 356 10.11 -24.51 14.91
N PRO A 357 10.69 -25.02 16.03
CA PRO A 357 9.92 -25.72 17.03
C PRO A 357 8.68 -24.89 17.33
N SER A 358 7.52 -25.39 16.94
CA SER A 358 6.29 -24.98 17.57
C SER A 358 6.57 -25.19 19.05
N GLU A 359 6.42 -24.17 19.88
CA GLU A 359 6.42 -24.34 21.34
C GLU A 359 5.22 -25.25 21.68
N GLU A 360 5.35 -26.56 21.42
CA GLU A 360 4.47 -27.56 21.99
C GLU A 360 4.78 -27.64 23.46
N GLU A 361 3.75 -27.49 24.27
CA GLU A 361 3.72 -27.89 25.66
C GLU A 361 4.20 -29.33 25.76
N THR A 362 5.48 -29.51 26.10
CA THR A 362 5.95 -30.83 26.55
C THR A 362 5.37 -31.04 27.95
N THR A 363 4.26 -31.77 27.99
CA THR A 363 3.86 -32.47 29.21
C THR A 363 4.86 -33.61 29.47
N ASP A 364 5.95 -33.29 30.14
CA ASP A 364 6.80 -34.33 30.69
C ASP A 364 6.28 -34.68 32.09
N SER A 365 5.65 -35.85 32.16
CA SER A 365 5.27 -36.51 33.41
C SER A 365 6.47 -37.34 33.93
N SER A 366 7.33 -36.72 34.72
CA SER A 366 8.13 -37.49 35.67
C SER A 366 8.47 -36.65 36.91
N SER A 367 8.11 -37.25 37.99
CA SER A 367 8.20 -36.86 39.39
C SER A 367 9.54 -36.32 39.88
N GLY A 368 9.47 -35.25 40.68
CA GLY A 368 10.33 -35.07 41.87
C GLY A 368 11.37 -33.95 41.81
N GLY A 369 11.17 -32.90 42.61
CA GLY A 369 12.25 -32.02 43.02
C GLY A 369 11.97 -30.52 42.96
N ASN A 370 11.50 -30.00 44.07
CA ASN A 370 11.31 -28.61 44.40
C ASN A 370 12.52 -27.71 44.13
N SER A 371 12.41 -26.72 43.25
CA SER A 371 13.10 -25.41 43.40
C SER A 371 12.53 -24.43 42.36
N GLY A 372 12.07 -23.27 42.84
CA GLY A 372 11.41 -22.23 42.06
C GLY A 372 12.28 -21.73 40.88
N ILE A 373 11.78 -21.97 39.69
CA ILE A 373 12.27 -21.35 38.48
C ILE A 373 11.07 -20.56 37.89
N GLY A 374 11.20 -19.25 37.94
CA GLY A 374 10.22 -18.35 37.28
C GLY A 374 10.12 -18.72 35.81
N ASP A 375 8.91 -18.75 35.31
CA ASP A 375 8.52 -19.07 33.96
C ASP A 375 9.33 -18.26 32.92
N SER A 376 10.37 -18.88 32.35
CA SER A 376 11.24 -18.29 31.34
C SER A 376 10.65 -18.35 29.92
N SER A 377 9.46 -18.93 29.76
CA SER A 377 8.81 -19.21 28.47
C SER A 377 8.20 -17.98 27.78
N GLN A 378 8.21 -16.80 28.43
CA GLN A 378 7.51 -15.59 27.95
C GLN A 378 8.43 -14.51 27.34
N ILE A 379 9.72 -14.80 27.14
CA ILE A 379 10.69 -13.83 26.61
C ILE A 379 10.95 -14.12 25.15
N SER A 380 10.53 -13.20 24.28
CA SER A 380 10.77 -13.29 22.83
C SER A 380 12.08 -12.59 22.46
N LYS A 381 12.81 -13.15 21.50
CA LYS A 381 13.93 -12.47 20.81
C LYS A 381 13.49 -11.84 19.49
N VAL A 382 12.26 -12.05 19.09
CA VAL A 382 11.70 -11.62 17.80
C VAL A 382 10.46 -10.77 18.02
N VAL A 383 10.32 -9.70 17.27
CA VAL A 383 9.09 -8.87 17.22
C VAL A 383 7.95 -9.71 16.66
N LYS A 384 6.84 -9.77 17.39
CA LYS A 384 5.61 -10.45 16.96
C LYS A 384 4.61 -9.44 16.43
N THR A 385 3.81 -9.84 15.45
CA THR A 385 2.76 -9.00 14.86
C THR A 385 1.39 -9.63 15.13
N ILE A 386 0.45 -8.81 15.61
CA ILE A 386 -0.97 -9.15 15.72
C ILE A 386 -1.69 -8.46 14.57
N ILE A 387 -2.46 -9.23 13.81
CA ILE A 387 -3.36 -8.76 12.75
C ILE A 387 -4.78 -9.20 13.09
N PRO A 388 -5.83 -8.58 12.53
CA PRO A 388 -7.21 -9.04 12.70
C PRO A 388 -7.38 -10.47 12.17
N SER A 389 -8.12 -11.31 12.89
CA SER A 389 -8.36 -12.71 12.49
C SER A 389 -9.46 -12.87 11.44
N ASP A 390 -10.48 -12.02 11.49
CA ASP A 390 -11.70 -12.15 10.68
C ASP A 390 -12.43 -10.82 10.40
N ALA A 391 -11.97 -9.73 11.01
CA ALA A 391 -12.57 -8.40 10.85
C ALA A 391 -11.56 -7.43 10.20
N SER A 392 -12.07 -6.35 9.63
CA SER A 392 -11.24 -5.26 9.07
C SER A 392 -10.53 -4.41 10.14
N TYR A 393 -10.56 -4.86 11.42
CA TYR A 393 -9.98 -4.16 12.56
C TYR A 393 -9.70 -5.15 13.69
N ILE A 394 -8.81 -4.76 14.61
CA ILE A 394 -8.56 -5.49 15.84
C ILE A 394 -9.61 -5.08 16.87
N ASP A 395 -10.33 -6.04 17.41
CA ASP A 395 -11.32 -5.87 18.48
C ASP A 395 -10.83 -6.39 19.83
N LEU A 396 -10.02 -7.43 19.84
CA LEU A 396 -9.44 -8.06 21.03
C LEU A 396 -7.93 -8.24 20.89
N VAL A 397 -7.19 -7.96 21.97
CA VAL A 397 -5.73 -8.11 22.01
C VAL A 397 -5.29 -8.83 23.25
N ARG A 398 -4.41 -9.83 23.07
CA ARG A 398 -3.64 -10.49 24.11
C ARG A 398 -2.15 -10.43 23.76
N ILE A 399 -1.34 -10.00 24.73
CA ILE A 399 0.12 -10.01 24.60
C ILE A 399 0.69 -10.92 25.70
N PRO A 400 1.20 -12.11 25.35
CA PRO A 400 1.82 -13.01 26.34
C PRO A 400 2.92 -12.30 27.11
N GLY A 401 2.91 -12.42 28.44
CA GLY A 401 3.88 -11.75 29.32
C GLY A 401 3.57 -10.30 29.69
N ALA A 402 2.44 -9.76 29.23
CA ALA A 402 1.98 -8.42 29.57
C ALA A 402 0.51 -8.41 29.99
N TYR A 403 0.14 -7.48 30.87
CA TYR A 403 -1.23 -6.99 30.97
C TYR A 403 -1.47 -5.96 29.89
N VAL A 404 -2.68 -5.96 29.34
CA VAL A 404 -3.09 -5.05 28.28
C VAL A 404 -4.33 -4.26 28.68
N GLN A 405 -4.41 -3.00 28.21
CA GLN A 405 -5.57 -2.13 28.36
C GLN A 405 -5.89 -1.53 26.99
N GLY A 406 -7.14 -1.59 26.56
CA GLY A 406 -7.59 -1.10 25.26
C GLY A 406 -8.52 0.09 25.35
N HIS A 407 -8.37 1.04 24.45
CA HIS A 407 -9.37 2.07 24.15
C HIS A 407 -10.19 1.61 22.94
N THR A 408 -11.46 1.30 23.18
CA THR A 408 -12.37 0.74 22.17
C THR A 408 -13.37 1.80 21.71
N ALA A 409 -13.70 1.79 20.43
CA ALA A 409 -14.68 2.69 19.84
C ALA A 409 -16.01 2.64 20.60
N ASN A 410 -16.59 3.81 20.91
CA ASN A 410 -17.83 4.00 21.65
C ASN A 410 -17.86 3.47 23.10
N VAL A 411 -16.79 2.83 23.58
CA VAL A 411 -16.66 2.26 24.93
C VAL A 411 -15.64 3.03 25.77
N GLY A 412 -14.53 3.47 25.14
CA GLY A 412 -13.42 4.14 25.82
C GLY A 412 -12.39 3.14 26.37
N TRP A 413 -11.65 3.57 27.41
CA TRP A 413 -10.63 2.73 28.05
C TRP A 413 -11.27 1.66 28.96
N GLY A 414 -10.97 0.39 28.66
CA GLY A 414 -11.28 -0.75 29.50
C GLY A 414 -10.36 -0.86 30.74
N ASP A 415 -10.52 -1.95 31.49
CA ASP A 415 -9.61 -2.29 32.58
C ASP A 415 -8.35 -3.00 32.08
N GLU A 416 -7.29 -2.96 32.89
CA GLU A 416 -6.05 -3.72 32.65
C GLU A 416 -6.31 -5.20 32.92
N ALA A 417 -6.04 -6.05 31.91
CA ALA A 417 -6.33 -7.48 31.94
C ALA A 417 -5.37 -8.27 31.03
N ASP A 418 -5.52 -9.58 30.99
CA ASP A 418 -4.80 -10.46 30.06
C ASP A 418 -5.24 -10.27 28.60
N ILE A 419 -6.48 -9.82 28.40
CA ILE A 419 -7.07 -9.51 27.11
C ILE A 419 -7.75 -8.15 27.22
N CYS A 420 -7.56 -7.29 26.25
CA CYS A 420 -8.25 -6.00 26.15
C CYS A 420 -9.07 -5.89 24.87
N GLY A 421 -9.98 -4.90 24.86
CA GLY A 421 -10.90 -4.64 23.77
C GLY A 421 -12.30 -5.16 24.06
N VAL A 422 -13.21 -4.99 23.11
CA VAL A 422 -14.61 -5.45 23.16
C VAL A 422 -14.96 -6.06 21.82
N SER A 423 -15.37 -7.32 21.83
CA SER A 423 -15.71 -8.06 20.60
C SER A 423 -16.75 -7.31 19.77
N GLY A 424 -16.45 -7.17 18.47
CA GLY A 424 -17.29 -6.44 17.52
C GLY A 424 -17.12 -4.91 17.53
N TYR A 425 -16.17 -4.37 18.33
CA TYR A 425 -15.88 -2.93 18.37
C TYR A 425 -14.41 -2.66 18.07
N GLU A 426 -14.15 -1.65 17.26
CA GLU A 426 -12.80 -1.26 16.83
C GLU A 426 -11.91 -0.85 18.01
N LEU A 427 -10.77 -1.48 18.15
CA LEU A 427 -9.72 -1.04 19.06
C LEU A 427 -8.98 0.15 18.45
N GLN A 428 -8.82 1.23 19.20
CA GLN A 428 -8.25 2.50 18.74
C GLN A 428 -6.90 2.82 19.35
N ALA A 429 -6.66 2.38 20.59
CA ALA A 429 -5.37 2.52 21.26
C ALA A 429 -5.18 1.39 22.28
N ILE A 430 -3.91 1.09 22.59
CA ILE A 430 -3.53 0.13 23.63
C ILE A 430 -2.48 0.69 24.57
N ARG A 431 -2.41 0.08 25.77
CA ARG A 431 -1.31 0.14 26.73
C ARG A 431 -0.94 -1.26 27.15
N CYS A 432 0.34 -1.52 27.33
CA CYS A 432 0.82 -2.83 27.77
C CYS A 432 1.80 -2.68 28.92
N ILE A 433 1.62 -3.44 29.98
CA ILE A 433 2.46 -3.42 31.18
C ILE A 433 3.03 -4.83 31.39
N PRO A 434 4.36 -5.01 31.54
CA PRO A 434 4.91 -6.35 31.71
C PRO A 434 4.42 -6.97 33.02
N LYS A 435 4.03 -8.26 32.98
CA LYS A 435 3.63 -9.03 34.17
C LYS A 435 4.77 -9.27 35.14
N ASP A 436 5.99 -9.46 34.62
CA ASP A 436 7.21 -9.58 35.40
C ASP A 436 7.93 -8.23 35.42
N ALA A 437 8.18 -7.71 36.65
CA ALA A 437 8.88 -6.44 36.84
C ALA A 437 10.32 -6.43 36.27
N ASN A 438 10.93 -7.58 35.99
CA ASN A 438 12.25 -7.68 35.35
C ASN A 438 12.21 -7.63 33.83
N ASN A 439 11.03 -7.57 33.24
CA ASN A 439 10.82 -7.47 31.81
C ASN A 439 10.45 -6.06 31.37
N ASN A 440 10.61 -5.80 30.07
CA ASN A 440 10.00 -4.70 29.35
C ASN A 440 9.09 -5.26 28.27
N VAL A 441 7.97 -4.56 28.01
CA VAL A 441 7.15 -4.76 26.82
C VAL A 441 7.28 -3.54 25.93
N TYR A 442 7.65 -3.76 24.67
CA TYR A 442 7.65 -2.76 23.60
C TYR A 442 6.54 -3.11 22.62
N TYR A 443 5.82 -2.12 22.15
CA TYR A 443 4.71 -2.31 21.20
C TYR A 443 4.48 -1.05 20.39
N ARG A 444 3.91 -1.23 19.21
CA ARG A 444 3.42 -0.13 18.37
C ARG A 444 2.21 -0.56 17.58
N CYS A 445 1.36 0.39 17.25
CA CYS A 445 0.17 0.18 16.44
C CYS A 445 0.36 0.72 15.04
N TYR A 446 -0.18 0.00 14.07
CA TYR A 446 -0.47 0.52 12.75
C TYR A 446 -1.92 1.02 12.78
N VAL A 447 -2.11 2.31 12.51
CA VAL A 447 -3.41 2.97 12.66
C VAL A 447 -3.86 3.53 11.31
N ASP A 448 -5.12 3.33 10.99
CA ASP A 448 -5.74 3.86 9.76
C ASP A 448 -5.47 5.37 9.58
N GLY A 449 -4.88 5.73 8.43
CA GLY A 449 -4.51 7.10 8.08
C GLY A 449 -3.24 7.65 8.75
N TYR A 450 -2.57 6.89 9.62
CA TYR A 450 -1.32 7.29 10.28
C TYR A 450 -0.15 6.32 10.02
N GLY A 451 -0.43 5.09 9.59
CA GLY A 451 0.60 4.08 9.43
C GLY A 451 1.16 3.58 10.77
N TRP A 452 2.39 3.04 10.75
CA TRP A 452 3.09 2.64 11.97
C TRP A 452 3.43 3.84 12.83
N LEU A 453 3.04 3.78 14.10
CA LEU A 453 3.44 4.75 15.12
C LEU A 453 4.82 4.36 15.70
N ALA A 454 5.43 5.28 16.44
CA ALA A 454 6.66 5.00 17.15
C ALA A 454 6.45 3.95 18.26
N TRP A 455 7.52 3.24 18.63
CA TRP A 455 7.48 2.23 19.67
C TRP A 455 7.13 2.84 21.04
N ALA A 456 6.07 2.34 21.64
CA ALA A 456 5.67 2.56 23.02
C ALA A 456 6.30 1.50 23.92
N LYS A 457 6.43 1.82 25.21
CA LYS A 457 7.05 0.96 26.22
C LYS A 457 6.30 1.05 27.56
N ASN A 458 6.04 -0.08 28.18
CA ASN A 458 5.65 -0.18 29.61
C ASN A 458 4.57 0.81 30.06
N GLY A 459 3.39 0.74 29.46
CA GLY A 459 2.24 1.56 29.85
C GLY A 459 2.08 2.87 29.07
N GLU A 460 2.99 3.20 28.16
CA GLU A 460 2.77 4.31 27.22
C GLU A 460 1.64 3.98 26.25
N ILE A 461 0.91 4.98 25.76
CA ILE A 461 -0.16 4.77 24.78
C ILE A 461 0.44 4.53 23.38
N SER A 462 -0.09 3.53 22.66
CA SER A 462 0.08 3.40 21.22
C SER A 462 -1.29 3.34 20.56
N GLY A 463 -1.52 4.15 19.51
CA GLY A 463 -2.80 4.25 18.80
C GLY A 463 -3.38 5.65 18.79
N THR A 464 -4.69 5.77 18.67
CA THR A 464 -5.39 7.07 18.66
C THR A 464 -6.50 7.15 19.69
N VAL A 465 -6.75 8.36 20.21
CA VAL A 465 -7.83 8.60 21.18
C VAL A 465 -8.68 9.78 20.72
N GLY A 466 -10.00 9.55 20.57
CA GLY A 466 -10.97 10.55 20.15
C GLY A 466 -10.90 10.95 18.67
N LEU A 467 -10.27 10.15 17.82
CA LEU A 467 -10.13 10.40 16.40
C LEU A 467 -10.93 9.42 15.52
N SER A 468 -11.61 8.44 16.13
CA SER A 468 -12.35 7.38 15.44
C SER A 468 -11.49 6.64 14.39
N LYS A 469 -10.21 6.40 14.73
CA LYS A 469 -9.26 5.69 13.90
C LYS A 469 -8.92 4.35 14.54
N LYS A 470 -9.13 3.28 13.78
CA LYS A 470 -8.93 1.91 14.22
C LYS A 470 -7.45 1.51 14.18
N ILE A 471 -7.10 0.52 14.98
CA ILE A 471 -5.83 -0.19 14.88
C ILE A 471 -6.00 -1.33 13.89
N ASP A 472 -5.15 -1.36 12.86
CA ASP A 472 -5.13 -2.42 11.87
C ASP A 472 -4.12 -3.52 12.20
N LYS A 473 -2.96 -3.14 12.79
CA LYS A 473 -1.91 -4.11 13.16
C LYS A 473 -1.24 -3.65 14.47
N ILE A 474 -0.73 -4.62 15.24
CA ILE A 474 0.07 -4.35 16.43
C ILE A 474 1.36 -5.17 16.34
N GLN A 475 2.49 -4.52 16.53
CA GLN A 475 3.76 -5.19 16.75
C GLN A 475 4.15 -5.11 18.22
N TYR A 476 4.70 -6.19 18.77
CA TYR A 476 5.15 -6.23 20.14
C TYR A 476 6.34 -7.16 20.36
N ILE A 477 7.08 -6.92 21.43
CA ILE A 477 8.11 -7.81 21.96
C ILE A 477 8.20 -7.64 23.48
N VAL A 478 8.33 -8.76 24.19
CA VAL A 478 8.61 -8.79 25.64
C VAL A 478 10.03 -9.28 25.85
N THR A 479 10.84 -8.49 26.54
CA THR A 479 12.28 -8.79 26.74
C THR A 479 12.70 -8.61 28.19
N LYS A 480 13.82 -9.19 28.60
CA LYS A 480 14.49 -8.81 29.85
C LYS A 480 14.92 -7.34 29.81
N LYS A 481 14.95 -6.65 30.95
CA LYS A 481 15.37 -5.24 31.02
C LYS A 481 16.77 -5.00 30.45
N GLU A 482 17.65 -5.95 30.63
CA GLU A 482 19.04 -5.90 30.16
C GLU A 482 19.18 -6.16 28.65
N GLN A 483 18.13 -6.63 27.99
CA GLN A 483 18.11 -7.03 26.58
C GLN A 483 17.19 -6.10 25.78
N ALA A 484 17.37 -4.78 25.91
CA ALA A 484 16.59 -3.83 25.12
C ALA A 484 16.90 -4.02 23.63
N PRO A 485 15.89 -4.32 22.79
CA PRO A 485 16.09 -4.41 21.35
C PRO A 485 16.31 -3.01 20.75
N ASP A 486 16.94 -2.97 19.58
CA ASP A 486 16.99 -1.75 18.79
C ASP A 486 15.58 -1.49 18.21
N MET A 487 14.97 -0.41 18.64
CA MET A 487 13.60 -0.01 18.27
C MET A 487 13.62 1.27 17.41
N ALA A 488 14.45 1.26 16.37
CA ALA A 488 14.46 2.37 15.41
C ALA A 488 13.06 2.59 14.79
N SER A 489 12.69 3.84 14.62
CA SER A 489 11.44 4.25 13.99
C SER A 489 11.62 5.62 13.35
N ASP A 490 11.19 5.76 12.10
CA ASP A 490 11.17 7.04 11.39
C ASP A 490 10.07 7.98 11.91
N VAL A 491 9.09 7.43 12.63
CA VAL A 491 8.01 8.18 13.27
C VAL A 491 8.38 8.48 14.72
N ILE A 492 8.17 9.74 15.15
CA ILE A 492 8.59 10.24 16.45
C ILE A 492 7.46 10.29 17.49
N PHE A 493 6.21 10.03 17.11
CA PHE A 493 5.05 10.03 18.02
C PHE A 493 4.45 8.63 18.16
N LYS A 494 4.05 8.29 19.41
CA LYS A 494 3.53 6.95 19.78
C LYS A 494 2.02 6.88 19.74
N ASN A 495 1.36 8.01 19.90
CA ASN A 495 -0.09 8.12 19.85
C ASN A 495 -0.52 9.48 19.28
N VAL A 496 -1.78 9.56 18.88
CA VAL A 496 -2.38 10.82 18.43
C VAL A 496 -3.72 11.01 19.15
N THR A 497 -3.94 12.21 19.70
CA THR A 497 -5.16 12.54 20.41
C THR A 497 -5.87 13.74 19.79
N ARG A 498 -7.20 13.82 19.97
CA ARG A 498 -8.02 14.97 19.56
C ARG A 498 -7.93 16.14 20.57
N ALA A 499 -6.74 16.38 21.14
CA ALA A 499 -6.55 17.43 22.12
C ALA A 499 -6.56 18.85 21.52
N ALA A 500 -6.48 18.99 20.20
CA ALA A 500 -6.64 20.25 19.48
C ALA A 500 -7.34 20.08 18.14
N LEU A 501 -7.88 21.18 17.62
CA LEU A 501 -8.23 21.35 16.21
C LEU A 501 -7.48 22.56 15.66
N TYR A 502 -7.20 22.56 14.36
CA TYR A 502 -6.47 23.65 13.73
C TYR A 502 -6.95 23.89 12.29
N LYS A 503 -6.72 25.10 11.79
CA LYS A 503 -7.03 25.45 10.39
C LYS A 503 -6.12 26.57 9.92
N SER A 504 -5.99 26.71 8.59
CA SER A 504 -5.27 27.79 7.93
C SER A 504 -6.22 28.78 7.26
N HIS A 505 -5.79 30.03 7.19
CA HIS A 505 -6.31 31.03 6.25
C HIS A 505 -5.35 31.07 5.06
N VAL A 506 -5.88 30.68 3.88
CA VAL A 506 -5.07 30.48 2.69
C VAL A 506 -5.45 31.50 1.62
N GLN A 507 -4.46 32.00 0.89
CA GLN A 507 -4.67 32.89 -0.26
C GLN A 507 -5.74 32.33 -1.19
N ASP A 508 -6.70 33.17 -1.59
CA ASP A 508 -7.81 32.89 -2.50
C ASP A 508 -8.84 31.84 -2.03
N HIS A 509 -8.51 31.03 -1.01
CA HIS A 509 -9.42 30.07 -0.37
C HIS A 509 -10.08 30.61 0.90
N GLY A 510 -9.45 31.58 1.56
CA GLY A 510 -9.94 32.11 2.85
C GLY A 510 -9.71 31.14 4.02
N ASP A 511 -10.62 31.15 5.00
CA ASP A 511 -10.56 30.25 6.15
C ASP A 511 -10.96 28.83 5.72
N MET A 512 -10.04 27.89 5.83
CA MET A 512 -10.30 26.47 5.59
C MET A 512 -11.07 25.84 6.76
N GLY A 513 -11.60 24.63 6.56
CA GLY A 513 -12.23 23.86 7.62
C GLY A 513 -11.24 23.47 8.73
N TYR A 514 -11.75 23.22 9.93
CA TYR A 514 -10.95 22.71 11.02
C TYR A 514 -10.49 21.27 10.74
N CYS A 515 -9.20 21.04 10.94
CA CYS A 515 -8.52 19.77 10.82
C CYS A 515 -8.33 19.10 12.18
N ILE A 516 -8.42 17.77 12.21
CA ILE A 516 -7.97 16.95 13.34
C ILE A 516 -6.45 16.73 13.26
N PRO A 517 -5.75 16.43 14.36
CA PRO A 517 -4.32 16.12 14.34
C PRO A 517 -3.98 15.04 13.31
N GLY A 518 -2.91 15.27 12.55
CA GLY A 518 -2.47 14.41 11.44
C GLY A 518 -2.97 14.80 10.05
N THR A 519 -3.95 15.70 9.96
CA THR A 519 -4.55 16.13 8.68
C THR A 519 -3.89 17.41 8.15
N LEU A 520 -3.72 17.52 6.85
CA LEU A 520 -3.21 18.74 6.21
C LEU A 520 -4.17 19.92 6.42
N SER A 521 -3.63 21.04 6.87
CA SER A 521 -4.27 22.35 6.86
C SER A 521 -3.49 23.31 5.95
N GLY A 522 -4.09 23.79 4.92
CA GLY A 522 -3.44 24.54 3.84
C GLY A 522 -3.51 23.76 2.53
N THR A 523 -2.65 24.09 1.59
CA THR A 523 -2.58 23.47 0.26
C THR A 523 -1.17 23.00 -0.03
N THR A 524 -1.02 22.04 -0.94
CA THR A 524 0.26 21.65 -1.53
C THR A 524 0.09 21.58 -3.04
N GLY A 525 1.09 22.02 -3.79
CA GLY A 525 1.04 22.07 -5.25
C GLY A 525 0.28 23.25 -5.87
N GLU A 526 -0.50 24.02 -5.10
CA GLU A 526 -1.28 25.15 -5.60
C GLU A 526 -0.51 26.49 -5.57
N SER A 527 0.70 26.49 -5.07
CA SER A 527 1.49 27.72 -4.90
C SER A 527 0.77 28.82 -4.09
N ARG A 528 -0.14 28.42 -3.18
CA ARG A 528 -0.92 29.31 -2.33
C ARG A 528 -0.22 29.51 -0.99
N ARG A 529 -0.16 30.75 -0.51
CA ARG A 529 0.42 31.05 0.79
C ARG A 529 -0.59 30.86 1.91
N ILE A 530 -0.14 30.38 3.04
CA ILE A 530 -0.85 30.56 4.30
C ILE A 530 -0.65 32.03 4.74
N GLU A 531 -1.75 32.71 5.04
CA GLU A 531 -1.76 34.07 5.55
C GLU A 531 -2.05 34.11 7.05
N GLY A 532 -2.69 33.08 7.59
CA GLY A 532 -2.98 32.92 9.01
C GLY A 532 -3.17 31.46 9.42
N PHE A 533 -2.96 31.19 10.69
CA PHE A 533 -3.10 29.87 11.29
C PHE A 533 -3.87 29.95 12.59
N TYR A 534 -4.79 29.02 12.78
CA TYR A 534 -5.62 28.85 13.96
C TYR A 534 -5.32 27.54 14.66
N ILE A 535 -5.32 27.55 15.98
CA ILE A 535 -5.31 26.36 16.82
C ILE A 535 -6.23 26.54 18.01
N GLU A 536 -7.09 25.55 18.27
CA GLU A 536 -8.04 25.55 19.35
C GLU A 536 -7.80 24.32 20.23
N SER A 537 -7.64 24.52 21.54
CA SER A 537 -7.57 23.41 22.50
C SER A 537 -8.95 22.77 22.70
N LYS A 538 -8.98 21.44 22.74
CA LYS A 538 -10.14 20.64 23.14
C LYS A 538 -9.99 20.05 24.55
N VAL A 539 -8.97 20.47 25.27
CA VAL A 539 -8.68 20.03 26.64
C VAL A 539 -8.61 21.25 27.54
N GLU A 540 -9.46 21.29 28.56
CA GLU A 540 -9.39 22.33 29.57
C GLU A 540 -8.03 22.31 30.30
N GLY A 541 -7.41 23.47 30.45
CA GLY A 541 -6.09 23.60 31.05
C GLY A 541 -4.92 23.37 30.12
N LEU A 542 -5.16 23.04 28.83
CA LEU A 542 -4.15 23.03 27.77
C LEU A 542 -4.34 24.25 26.89
N GLY A 543 -3.27 24.96 26.59
CA GLY A 543 -3.26 26.14 25.71
C GLY A 543 -2.07 26.14 24.77
N PHE A 544 -2.04 27.13 23.88
CA PHE A 544 -0.99 27.30 22.88
C PHE A 544 -0.49 28.73 22.86
N HIS A 545 0.84 28.88 22.82
CA HIS A 545 1.50 30.14 22.51
C HIS A 545 2.18 29.98 21.16
N MET A 546 1.95 30.92 20.23
CA MET A 546 2.52 30.91 18.89
C MET A 546 3.43 32.10 18.66
N LYS A 547 4.53 31.88 17.93
CA LYS A 547 5.36 32.92 17.35
C LYS A 547 5.43 32.67 15.84
N GLY A 548 5.34 33.71 15.03
CA GLY A 548 5.41 33.59 13.58
C GLY A 548 6.18 34.75 12.96
N HIS A 549 6.77 34.49 11.79
CA HIS A 549 7.34 35.54 10.95
C HIS A 549 6.40 35.82 9.78
N ILE A 550 5.91 37.04 9.68
CA ILE A 550 4.95 37.48 8.67
C ILE A 550 5.63 38.47 7.74
N GLN A 551 5.45 38.30 6.44
CA GLN A 551 5.94 39.20 5.41
C GLN A 551 5.64 40.66 5.79
N ILE A 552 6.66 41.51 5.77
CA ILE A 552 6.60 42.96 6.09
C ILE A 552 6.40 43.24 7.60
N ASN A 553 5.54 42.47 8.29
CA ASN A 553 5.24 42.71 9.70
C ASN A 553 6.36 42.20 10.64
N GLY A 554 7.22 41.27 10.14
CA GLY A 554 8.27 40.67 10.95
C GLY A 554 7.74 39.68 11.97
N ASP A 555 8.41 39.58 13.12
CA ASP A 555 8.08 38.64 14.18
C ASP A 555 6.88 39.09 14.99
N VAL A 556 5.92 38.22 15.13
CA VAL A 556 4.70 38.42 15.90
C VAL A 556 4.49 37.27 16.87
N SER A 557 3.70 37.48 17.92
CA SER A 557 3.34 36.41 18.85
C SER A 557 1.87 36.48 19.27
N SER A 558 1.30 35.35 19.66
CA SER A 558 -0.11 35.23 20.01
C SER A 558 -0.35 34.16 21.05
N ASN A 559 -1.28 34.43 21.98
CA ASN A 559 -1.82 33.47 22.96
C ASN A 559 -3.32 33.20 22.75
N ASN A 560 -3.95 33.79 21.73
CA ASN A 560 -5.39 33.75 21.54
C ASN A 560 -5.86 32.74 20.47
N GLY A 561 -5.00 31.78 20.11
CA GLY A 561 -5.34 30.73 19.17
C GLY A 561 -5.27 31.13 17.68
N TYR A 562 -4.86 32.35 17.36
CA TYR A 562 -4.67 32.82 15.98
C TYR A 562 -3.36 33.57 15.83
N ILE A 563 -2.67 33.34 14.69
CA ILE A 563 -1.49 34.09 14.26
C ILE A 563 -1.53 34.29 12.76
N GLY A 564 -1.18 35.46 12.26
CA GLY A 564 -1.19 35.81 10.84
C GLY A 564 -1.94 37.10 10.54
N THR A 565 -2.32 37.28 9.27
CA THR A 565 -3.13 38.40 8.77
C THR A 565 -4.35 37.89 8.00
N LYS A 566 -5.39 38.74 7.89
CA LYS A 566 -6.53 38.49 7.04
C LYS A 566 -6.77 39.68 6.12
N GLY A 567 -6.94 39.42 4.81
CA GLY A 567 -7.21 40.46 3.82
C GLY A 567 -6.03 41.39 3.53
N GLU A 568 -4.84 41.10 4.07
CA GLU A 568 -3.64 41.92 3.86
C GLU A 568 -2.69 41.33 2.81
N SER A 569 -2.99 40.15 2.29
CA SER A 569 -2.17 39.45 1.30
C SER A 569 -0.71 39.22 1.73
N LYS A 570 -0.49 39.02 3.05
CA LYS A 570 0.84 38.79 3.63
C LYS A 570 1.00 37.32 4.00
N ARG A 571 2.11 36.72 3.57
CA ARG A 571 2.40 35.32 3.84
C ARG A 571 2.93 35.10 5.26
N LEU A 572 2.57 33.98 5.86
CA LEU A 572 3.26 33.41 7.00
C LEU A 572 4.49 32.66 6.48
N GLU A 573 5.69 33.01 6.97
CA GLU A 573 6.97 32.45 6.54
C GLU A 573 7.53 31.42 7.53
N ALA A 574 7.31 31.66 8.83
CA ALA A 574 7.71 30.75 9.89
C ALA A 574 6.65 30.67 10.99
N LEU A 575 6.61 29.55 11.69
CA LEU A 575 5.72 29.31 12.82
C LEU A 575 6.42 28.47 13.89
N THR A 576 6.29 28.91 15.16
CA THR A 576 6.69 28.16 16.34
C THR A 576 5.47 28.04 17.24
N ILE A 577 5.17 26.84 17.73
CA ILE A 577 4.03 26.58 18.62
C ILE A 577 4.56 25.97 19.91
N THR A 578 4.15 26.52 21.05
CA THR A 578 4.52 26.04 22.39
C THR A 578 3.27 25.70 23.17
N LEU A 579 3.28 24.59 23.89
CA LEU A 579 2.20 24.22 24.81
C LEU A 579 2.23 25.09 26.06
N THR A 580 1.06 25.50 26.54
CA THR A 580 0.88 26.34 27.75
C THR A 580 -0.24 25.77 28.63
N GLY A 581 -0.39 26.31 29.82
CA GLY A 581 -1.40 25.86 30.78
C GLY A 581 -0.91 24.72 31.70
N ASN A 582 -1.72 24.38 32.70
CA ASN A 582 -1.36 23.41 33.75
C ASN A 582 -1.28 21.96 33.26
N LYS A 583 -1.85 21.65 32.08
CA LYS A 583 -1.77 20.34 31.44
C LYS A 583 -0.69 20.25 30.35
N ALA A 584 0.04 21.30 30.06
CA ALA A 584 1.06 21.31 29.01
C ALA A 584 2.10 20.20 29.16
N SER A 585 2.50 19.86 30.40
CA SER A 585 3.46 18.80 30.69
C SER A 585 2.98 17.39 30.34
N GLN A 586 1.65 17.20 30.20
CA GLN A 586 1.03 15.91 29.88
C GLN A 586 1.02 15.61 28.37
N TYR A 587 1.41 16.56 27.53
CA TYR A 587 1.35 16.43 26.09
C TYR A 587 2.70 16.71 25.44
N ASN A 588 2.91 16.08 24.28
CA ASN A 588 3.90 16.49 23.29
C ASN A 588 3.15 17.08 22.09
N LEU A 589 3.79 18.03 21.44
CA LEU A 589 3.32 18.62 20.19
C LEU A 589 4.41 18.48 19.15
N TYR A 590 4.02 17.98 17.99
CA TYR A 590 4.86 17.89 16.82
C TYR A 590 4.14 18.56 15.64
N TYR A 591 4.87 19.24 14.79
CA TYR A 591 4.31 19.87 13.60
C TYR A 591 5.34 19.98 12.49
N LYS A 592 4.87 19.93 11.25
CA LYS A 592 5.69 20.13 10.06
C LYS A 592 4.99 21.04 9.08
N GLY A 593 5.77 21.75 8.28
CA GLY A 593 5.29 22.71 7.29
C GLY A 593 5.76 22.37 5.89
N HIS A 594 4.88 22.56 4.92
CA HIS A 594 5.24 22.61 3.52
C HIS A 594 5.69 24.04 3.18
N VAL A 595 6.94 24.18 2.75
CA VAL A 595 7.59 25.45 2.48
C VAL A 595 7.80 25.60 0.98
N GLN A 596 7.52 26.77 0.44
CA GLN A 596 7.73 27.09 -0.97
C GLN A 596 9.12 26.68 -1.45
N ASN A 597 9.20 25.84 -2.48
CA ASN A 597 10.39 25.30 -3.12
C ASN A 597 11.28 24.39 -2.26
N ASP A 598 10.93 24.16 -0.98
CA ASP A 598 11.67 23.25 -0.10
C ASP A 598 10.84 21.98 0.23
N GLY A 599 9.51 22.00 -0.03
CA GLY A 599 8.62 20.89 0.28
C GLY A 599 8.36 20.73 1.79
N TRP A 600 8.08 19.51 2.23
CA TRP A 600 7.81 19.19 3.63
C TRP A 600 9.07 19.20 4.48
N SER A 601 9.02 19.92 5.57
CA SER A 601 10.06 19.81 6.62
C SER A 601 9.89 18.54 7.44
N ASP A 602 10.95 18.12 8.16
CA ASP A 602 10.80 17.16 9.25
C ASP A 602 9.88 17.72 10.34
N TYR A 603 9.31 16.79 11.14
CA TYR A 603 8.54 17.18 12.31
C TYR A 603 9.40 17.95 13.31
N LYS A 604 8.92 19.13 13.67
CA LYS A 604 9.45 19.98 14.74
C LYS A 604 8.72 19.68 16.05
N LYS A 605 9.44 19.73 17.16
CA LYS A 605 8.85 19.62 18.51
C LYS A 605 8.33 20.98 18.96
N ALA A 606 7.43 20.95 19.98
CA ALA A 606 6.99 22.18 20.62
C ALA A 606 8.16 23.12 20.95
N GLY A 607 8.07 24.37 20.50
CA GLY A 607 9.11 25.39 20.68
C GLY A 607 10.16 25.48 19.58
N GLU A 608 10.22 24.51 18.66
CA GLU A 608 11.10 24.56 17.49
C GLU A 608 10.41 25.29 16.32
N MET A 609 11.18 26.05 15.54
CA MET A 609 10.65 26.78 14.39
C MET A 609 10.46 25.84 13.18
N MET A 610 9.30 25.94 12.54
CA MET A 610 9.06 25.39 11.21
C MET A 610 8.93 26.54 10.20
N GLY A 611 9.26 26.28 8.94
CA GLY A 611 9.32 27.31 7.90
C GLY A 611 10.68 28.00 7.85
N THR A 612 10.72 29.20 7.28
CA THR A 612 11.96 29.94 7.07
C THR A 612 11.85 31.37 7.61
N ASN A 613 12.94 31.91 8.13
CA ASN A 613 13.00 33.28 8.56
C ASN A 613 13.95 34.08 7.62
N HIS A 614 13.51 35.25 7.18
CA HIS A 614 14.25 36.16 6.26
C HIS A 614 14.62 35.56 4.88
N GLN A 615 13.97 34.48 4.45
CA GLN A 615 14.18 33.87 3.12
C GLN A 615 13.07 34.19 2.13
N SER A 616 12.06 34.93 2.57
CA SER A 616 10.89 35.27 1.73
C SER A 616 10.14 34.09 1.14
N LYS A 617 10.22 32.90 1.77
CA LYS A 617 9.49 31.71 1.40
C LYS A 617 8.21 31.61 2.22
N ARG A 618 7.10 31.24 1.57
CA ARG A 618 5.80 31.07 2.24
C ARG A 618 5.66 29.67 2.83
N LEU A 619 4.89 29.54 3.88
CA LEU A 619 4.26 28.29 4.28
C LEU A 619 3.01 28.07 3.40
N GLU A 620 2.80 26.85 2.95
CA GLU A 620 1.70 26.43 2.08
C GLU A 620 0.78 25.42 2.76
N GLY A 621 1.34 24.52 3.56
CA GLY A 621 0.62 23.50 4.31
C GLY A 621 1.21 23.25 5.69
N ILE A 622 0.38 22.83 6.64
CA ILE A 622 0.79 22.50 8.02
C ILE A 622 0.11 21.20 8.43
N ILE A 623 0.88 20.28 9.01
CA ILE A 623 0.37 19.09 9.71
C ILE A 623 0.84 19.15 11.15
N LEU A 624 -0.09 18.90 12.09
CA LEU A 624 0.16 18.97 13.51
C LEU A 624 -0.28 17.67 14.19
N ILE A 625 0.54 17.16 15.11
CA ILE A 625 0.27 15.97 15.93
C ILE A 625 0.31 16.38 17.40
N ILE A 626 -0.67 15.92 18.17
CA ILE A 626 -0.66 16.02 19.64
C ILE A 626 -0.67 14.62 20.23
N GLU A 627 0.35 14.33 21.02
CA GLU A 627 0.55 13.08 21.72
C GLU A 627 0.28 13.25 23.22
N ASN A 628 -0.45 12.32 23.81
CA ASN A 628 -0.62 12.24 25.26
C ASN A 628 0.51 11.39 25.88
N LYS A 629 1.24 11.95 26.84
CA LYS A 629 2.33 11.28 27.56
C LYS A 629 1.86 10.49 28.79
N SER A 630 0.58 10.58 29.15
CA SER A 630 0.08 9.96 30.37
C SER A 630 0.23 8.44 30.30
N THR A 631 0.87 7.88 31.32
CA THR A 631 0.90 6.43 31.57
C THR A 631 -0.17 6.01 32.58
N GLN A 632 -0.97 6.95 33.08
CA GLN A 632 -2.04 6.70 34.07
C GLN A 632 -3.42 6.64 33.41
N LYS A 633 -4.33 5.89 34.05
CA LYS A 633 -5.75 5.81 33.67
C LYS A 633 -6.37 7.23 33.75
N GLN A 634 -6.91 7.74 32.67
CA GLN A 634 -7.74 8.95 32.64
C GLN A 634 -9.17 8.62 32.91
#